data_129e4e1def5e97ccb152f22fcf9a03db
#
_entry.id   129e4e1def5e97ccb152f22fcf9a03db
#
_cell.length_a   1.000
_cell.length_b   1.000
_cell.length_c   1.000
_cell.angle_alpha   90.00
_cell.angle_beta   90.00
_cell.angle_gamma   90.00
#
_symmetry.space_group_name_H-M   'P 1'
#
loop_
_entity.id
_entity.type
_entity.pdbx_description
1 polymer ?
#
loop_
_entity_poly.entity_id
_entity_poly.type
_entity_poly.pdbx_seq_one_letter_code
_entity_poly.pdbx_strand_id
1 'polypeptide(L)'
;MGINTREVLDAASFKWNFLKFTPGLVGGHCIGVDPYYLLHKSQSLGYNPQVILSGRNVNDKMGGFIAQKVIKLMIQKQIRIAGSKVLILGFTFKENCSDTRNTKVVDVVRELLEYNVSVDVYDPYACRDKTEAEYGIDLMQNEPDLRQYDRIILAVGYDEFAQMDFSFMKDQDAILYLT
;
A
#
# COMPACT_ATOMS: atom_id res chain seq x y z
N MET A 1 -16.26 -8.92 -10.20
CA MET A 1 -17.17 -10.03 -9.90
C MET A 1 -18.31 -9.63 -8.92
N GLY A 2 -18.27 -8.44 -8.32
CA GLY A 2 -19.33 -7.97 -7.40
C GLY A 2 -19.42 -8.72 -6.06
N ILE A 3 -18.40 -9.52 -5.71
CA ILE A 3 -18.34 -10.23 -4.43
C ILE A 3 -17.52 -9.38 -3.45
N ASN A 4 -18.10 -9.09 -2.28
CA ASN A 4 -17.40 -8.38 -1.22
C ASN A 4 -16.42 -9.31 -0.51
N THR A 5 -15.13 -9.03 -0.61
CA THR A 5 -14.07 -9.84 0.00
C THR A 5 -14.23 -9.94 1.53
N ARG A 6 -14.64 -8.85 2.20
CA ARG A 6 -14.81 -8.84 3.65
C ARG A 6 -15.92 -9.80 4.09
N GLU A 7 -17.07 -9.78 3.40
CA GLU A 7 -18.17 -10.71 3.69
C GLU A 7 -17.74 -12.17 3.52
N VAL A 8 -16.92 -12.46 2.50
CA VAL A 8 -16.36 -13.81 2.29
C VAL A 8 -15.43 -14.21 3.44
N LEU A 9 -14.52 -13.32 3.86
CA LEU A 9 -13.60 -13.58 4.96
C LEU A 9 -14.33 -13.72 6.30
N ASP A 10 -15.35 -12.89 6.54
CA ASP A 10 -16.18 -12.98 7.73
C ASP A 10 -16.94 -14.31 7.77
N ALA A 11 -17.55 -14.73 6.66
CA ALA A 11 -18.21 -16.03 6.56
C ALA A 11 -17.22 -17.20 6.77
N ALA A 12 -16.02 -17.14 6.17
CA ALA A 12 -14.99 -18.16 6.35
C ALA A 12 -14.49 -18.23 7.80
N SER A 13 -14.51 -17.11 8.52
CA SER A 13 -14.02 -17.00 9.90
C SER A 13 -14.85 -17.78 10.94
N PHE A 14 -16.06 -18.21 10.57
CA PHE A 14 -16.85 -19.11 11.43
C PHE A 14 -16.22 -20.50 11.54
N LYS A 15 -15.34 -20.87 10.64
CA LYS A 15 -14.65 -22.17 10.72
C LYS A 15 -13.50 -22.07 11.72
N TRP A 16 -13.48 -22.95 12.71
CA TRP A 16 -12.54 -22.94 13.84
C TRP A 16 -11.05 -22.94 13.46
N ASN A 17 -10.69 -23.50 12.30
CA ASN A 17 -9.30 -23.58 11.81
C ASN A 17 -8.99 -22.55 10.70
N PHE A 18 -9.87 -21.57 10.49
CA PHE A 18 -9.61 -20.51 9.53
C PHE A 18 -8.72 -19.44 10.17
N LEU A 19 -7.61 -19.14 9.52
CA LEU A 19 -6.72 -18.04 9.92
C LEU A 19 -7.25 -16.74 9.33
N LYS A 20 -7.57 -15.77 10.19
CA LYS A 20 -8.13 -14.47 9.81
C LYS A 20 -7.05 -13.57 9.21
N PHE A 21 -6.66 -13.85 7.97
CA PHE A 21 -5.83 -12.93 7.21
C PHE A 21 -6.71 -11.95 6.42
N THR A 22 -6.29 -10.70 6.38
CA THR A 22 -6.90 -9.65 5.56
C THR A 22 -5.95 -9.26 4.43
N PRO A 23 -6.46 -8.83 3.26
CA PRO A 23 -5.63 -8.27 2.20
C PRO A 23 -4.91 -7.02 2.69
N GLY A 24 -3.68 -6.81 2.23
CA GLY A 24 -2.88 -5.63 2.55
C GLY A 24 -1.55 -5.64 1.80
N LEU A 25 -0.77 -4.57 1.95
CA LEU A 25 0.60 -4.53 1.46
C LEU A 25 1.51 -5.32 2.41
N VAL A 26 2.23 -6.30 1.89
CA VAL A 26 3.13 -7.13 2.68
C VAL A 26 4.56 -6.66 2.49
N GLY A 27 5.12 -6.09 3.55
CA GLY A 27 6.52 -5.65 3.66
C GLY A 27 7.23 -6.30 4.85
N GLY A 28 8.21 -5.60 5.40
CA GLY A 28 9.02 -6.06 6.52
C GLY A 28 10.13 -7.03 6.11
N HIS A 29 10.85 -7.56 7.10
CA HIS A 29 12.03 -8.39 6.84
C HIS A 29 11.66 -9.85 6.59
N CYS A 30 11.10 -10.57 7.55
CA CYS A 30 10.92 -12.02 7.43
C CYS A 30 9.95 -12.41 6.31
N ILE A 31 8.70 -11.95 6.35
CA ILE A 31 7.69 -12.34 5.35
C ILE A 31 8.01 -11.77 3.97
N GLY A 32 8.62 -10.58 3.94
CA GLY A 32 9.02 -9.92 2.69
C GLY A 32 10.24 -10.55 2.02
N VAL A 33 11.17 -11.15 2.78
CA VAL A 33 12.52 -11.52 2.31
C VAL A 33 12.81 -13.01 2.39
N ASP A 34 12.50 -13.69 3.52
CA ASP A 34 12.93 -15.08 3.73
C ASP A 34 12.44 -16.07 2.65
N PRO A 35 11.22 -15.92 2.09
CA PRO A 35 10.79 -16.79 0.99
C PRO A 35 11.71 -16.73 -0.24
N TYR A 36 12.41 -15.61 -0.47
CA TYR A 36 13.37 -15.50 -1.59
C TYR A 36 14.64 -16.30 -1.36
N TYR A 37 15.11 -16.41 -0.10
CA TYR A 37 16.23 -17.29 0.22
C TYR A 37 15.89 -18.75 -0.06
N LEU A 38 14.68 -19.18 0.32
CA LEU A 38 14.19 -20.53 0.02
C LEU A 38 14.03 -20.76 -1.49
N LEU A 39 13.49 -19.77 -2.20
CA LEU A 39 13.37 -19.80 -3.66
C LEU A 39 14.72 -19.96 -4.33
N HIS A 40 15.69 -19.12 -3.99
CA HIS A 40 17.04 -19.15 -4.53
C HIS A 40 17.72 -20.50 -4.25
N LYS A 41 17.63 -21.01 -3.00
CA LYS A 41 18.21 -22.30 -2.65
C LYS A 41 17.59 -23.47 -3.42
N SER A 42 16.27 -23.46 -3.55
CA SER A 42 15.54 -24.50 -4.31
C SER A 42 15.98 -24.50 -5.77
N GLN A 43 16.04 -23.33 -6.41
CA GLN A 43 16.48 -23.20 -7.80
C GLN A 43 17.93 -23.63 -8.00
N SER A 44 18.82 -23.33 -7.06
CA SER A 44 20.21 -23.78 -7.11
C SER A 44 20.39 -25.31 -7.04
N LEU A 45 19.37 -26.00 -6.53
CA LEU A 45 19.30 -27.47 -6.49
C LEU A 45 18.50 -28.06 -7.67
N GLY A 46 18.12 -27.24 -8.66
CA GLY A 46 17.37 -27.67 -9.83
C GLY A 46 15.85 -27.81 -9.62
N TYR A 47 15.34 -27.40 -8.45
CA TYR A 47 13.91 -27.41 -8.17
C TYR A 47 13.28 -26.03 -8.35
N ASN A 48 12.18 -25.93 -9.12
CA ASN A 48 11.46 -24.69 -9.31
C ASN A 48 10.19 -24.63 -8.42
N PRO A 49 10.20 -23.89 -7.28
CA PRO A 49 9.09 -23.84 -6.33
C PRO A 49 8.00 -22.86 -6.79
N GLN A 50 7.19 -23.27 -7.76
CA GLN A 50 6.19 -22.44 -8.44
C GLN A 50 5.18 -21.78 -7.49
N VAL A 51 4.76 -22.45 -6.43
CA VAL A 51 3.78 -21.91 -5.46
C VAL A 51 4.35 -20.69 -4.75
N ILE A 52 5.60 -20.81 -4.24
CA ILE A 52 6.28 -19.70 -3.56
C ILE A 52 6.51 -18.56 -4.54
N LEU A 53 6.99 -18.87 -5.74
CA LEU A 53 7.23 -17.87 -6.79
C LEU A 53 5.96 -17.13 -7.18
N SER A 54 4.85 -17.84 -7.37
CA SER A 54 3.56 -17.21 -7.70
C SER A 54 3.07 -16.28 -6.60
N GLY A 55 3.17 -16.69 -5.33
CA GLY A 55 2.82 -15.84 -4.18
C GLY A 55 3.67 -14.56 -4.11
N ARG A 56 4.99 -14.69 -4.36
CA ARG A 56 5.89 -13.52 -4.42
C ARG A 56 5.54 -12.58 -5.56
N ASN A 57 5.29 -13.10 -6.75
CA ASN A 57 4.91 -12.31 -7.92
C ASN A 57 3.63 -11.49 -7.69
N VAL A 58 2.65 -12.06 -6.98
CA VAL A 58 1.42 -11.33 -6.61
C VAL A 58 1.77 -10.16 -5.67
N ASN A 59 2.54 -10.43 -4.61
CA ASN A 59 2.93 -9.41 -3.65
C ASN A 59 3.75 -8.29 -4.31
N ASP A 60 4.69 -8.64 -5.18
CA ASP A 60 5.58 -7.66 -5.83
C ASP A 60 4.83 -6.75 -6.81
N LYS A 61 3.76 -7.24 -7.42
CA LYS A 61 2.92 -6.46 -8.34
C LYS A 61 1.85 -5.64 -7.62
N MET A 62 1.65 -5.82 -6.32
CA MET A 62 0.53 -5.21 -5.61
C MET A 62 0.62 -3.69 -5.57
N GLY A 63 1.82 -3.12 -5.34
CA GLY A 63 2.01 -1.66 -5.35
C GLY A 63 1.58 -1.02 -6.67
N GLY A 64 2.08 -1.56 -7.80
CA GLY A 64 1.68 -1.10 -9.13
C GLY A 64 0.18 -1.29 -9.40
N PHE A 65 -0.40 -2.43 -8.99
CA PHE A 65 -1.84 -2.67 -9.12
C PHE A 65 -2.67 -1.60 -8.41
N ILE A 66 -2.26 -1.21 -7.19
CA ILE A 66 -2.93 -0.19 -6.40
C ILE A 66 -2.86 1.18 -7.09
N ALA A 67 -1.67 1.60 -7.50
CA ALA A 67 -1.48 2.86 -8.21
C ALA A 67 -2.33 2.91 -9.49
N GLN A 68 -2.32 1.86 -10.31
CA GLN A 68 -3.15 1.76 -11.51
C GLN A 68 -4.64 1.79 -11.19
N LYS A 69 -5.08 1.22 -10.06
CA LYS A 69 -6.47 1.30 -9.61
C LYS A 69 -6.86 2.74 -9.28
N VAL A 70 -5.98 3.48 -8.57
CA VAL A 70 -6.19 4.92 -8.30
C VAL A 70 -6.32 5.71 -9.60
N ILE A 71 -5.39 5.52 -10.54
CA ILE A 71 -5.43 6.20 -11.85
C ILE A 71 -6.73 5.89 -12.59
N LYS A 72 -7.16 4.63 -12.62
CA LYS A 72 -8.45 4.26 -13.24
C LYS A 72 -9.65 4.95 -12.60
N LEU A 73 -9.67 5.04 -11.27
CA LEU A 73 -10.72 5.76 -10.55
C LEU A 73 -10.71 7.26 -10.88
N MET A 74 -9.52 7.87 -10.95
CA MET A 74 -9.38 9.29 -11.35
C MET A 74 -9.91 9.52 -12.77
N ILE A 75 -9.59 8.64 -13.73
CA ILE A 75 -10.11 8.72 -15.10
C ILE A 75 -11.63 8.63 -15.12
N GLN A 76 -12.22 7.68 -14.39
CA GLN A 76 -13.67 7.50 -14.29
C GLN A 76 -14.39 8.72 -13.73
N LYS A 77 -13.72 9.46 -12.85
CA LYS A 77 -14.22 10.70 -12.25
C LYS A 77 -13.82 11.96 -13.04
N GLN A 78 -13.25 11.81 -14.23
CA GLN A 78 -12.81 12.91 -15.11
C GLN A 78 -11.79 13.84 -14.44
N ILE A 79 -10.97 13.31 -13.51
CA ILE A 79 -9.88 14.06 -12.88
C ILE A 79 -8.68 14.00 -13.80
N ARG A 80 -8.07 15.17 -14.02
CA ARG A 80 -6.81 15.25 -14.76
C ARG A 80 -5.71 14.50 -14.01
N ILE A 81 -5.00 13.60 -14.68
CA ILE A 81 -3.95 12.78 -14.05
C ILE A 81 -2.65 13.57 -13.92
N ALA A 82 -2.09 14.01 -15.07
CA ALA A 82 -0.83 14.73 -15.08
C ALA A 82 -0.94 16.06 -14.31
N GLY A 83 -0.12 16.21 -13.28
CA GLY A 83 -0.10 17.37 -12.41
C GLY A 83 -1.15 17.34 -11.30
N SER A 84 -1.91 16.25 -11.13
CA SER A 84 -2.74 16.04 -9.94
C SER A 84 -1.88 15.78 -8.70
N LYS A 85 -2.44 16.05 -7.53
CA LYS A 85 -1.81 15.82 -6.24
C LYS A 85 -2.45 14.66 -5.53
N VAL A 86 -1.66 13.66 -5.18
CA VAL A 86 -2.08 12.49 -4.40
C VAL A 86 -1.35 12.47 -3.07
N LEU A 87 -2.08 12.31 -1.99
CA LEU A 87 -1.53 12.10 -0.66
C LEU A 87 -1.55 10.60 -0.33
N ILE A 88 -0.43 10.11 0.18
CA ILE A 88 -0.33 8.78 0.77
C ILE A 88 -0.19 8.92 2.28
N LEU A 89 -1.10 8.30 3.02
CA LEU A 89 -1.10 8.24 4.47
C LEU A 89 -0.56 6.89 4.93
N GLY A 90 0.58 6.93 5.61
CA GLY A 90 1.33 5.77 6.08
C GLY A 90 2.38 5.28 5.07
N PHE A 91 3.57 4.99 5.58
CA PHE A 91 4.72 4.52 4.81
C PHE A 91 5.37 3.27 5.41
N THR A 92 5.18 3.00 6.70
CA THR A 92 5.73 1.80 7.34
C THR A 92 5.10 0.52 6.78
N PHE A 93 5.69 -0.64 7.06
CA PHE A 93 5.17 -1.89 6.51
C PHE A 93 3.92 -2.43 7.26
N LYS A 94 3.57 -1.85 8.42
CA LYS A 94 2.37 -2.19 9.20
C LYS A 94 2.00 -1.05 10.15
N GLU A 95 0.77 -1.09 10.64
CA GLU A 95 0.23 -0.15 11.61
C GLU A 95 1.01 -0.12 12.93
N ASN A 96 1.01 1.06 13.58
CA ASN A 96 1.58 1.31 14.91
C ASN A 96 3.05 0.86 15.06
N CYS A 97 3.84 1.05 14.01
CA CYS A 97 5.24 0.64 13.94
C CYS A 97 6.05 1.71 13.21
N SER A 98 7.31 1.92 13.59
CA SER A 98 8.23 2.85 12.93
C SER A 98 9.12 2.19 11.86
N ASP A 99 8.90 0.90 11.56
CA ASP A 99 9.76 0.13 10.66
C ASP A 99 9.32 0.29 9.21
N THR A 100 10.21 0.84 8.38
CA THR A 100 10.00 1.08 6.95
C THR A 100 10.63 0.03 6.04
N ARG A 101 11.30 -0.99 6.60
CA ARG A 101 12.03 -1.98 5.82
C ARG A 101 11.13 -2.73 4.84
N ASN A 102 11.54 -2.74 3.57
CA ASN A 102 10.82 -3.41 2.49
C ASN A 102 9.34 -3.02 2.38
N THR A 103 8.99 -1.77 2.74
CA THR A 103 7.62 -1.30 2.55
C THR A 103 7.22 -1.33 1.08
N LYS A 104 6.02 -1.83 0.80
CA LYS A 104 5.47 -1.85 -0.56
C LYS A 104 4.81 -0.53 -0.96
N VAL A 105 4.70 0.41 -0.03
CA VAL A 105 4.22 1.77 -0.33
C VAL A 105 5.17 2.49 -1.29
N VAL A 106 6.46 2.18 -1.23
CA VAL A 106 7.45 2.73 -2.17
C VAL A 106 7.11 2.40 -3.63
N ASP A 107 6.58 1.20 -3.90
CA ASP A 107 6.19 0.79 -5.24
C ASP A 107 4.95 1.57 -5.72
N VAL A 108 4.02 1.89 -4.81
CA VAL A 108 2.86 2.74 -5.11
C VAL A 108 3.30 4.16 -5.47
N VAL A 109 4.21 4.75 -4.69
CA VAL A 109 4.76 6.09 -4.95
C VAL A 109 5.43 6.14 -6.32
N ARG A 110 6.33 5.20 -6.59
CA ARG A 110 7.08 5.16 -7.87
C ARG A 110 6.17 5.01 -9.08
N GLU A 111 5.21 4.11 -9.01
CA GLU A 111 4.24 3.91 -10.09
C GLU A 111 3.40 5.17 -10.34
N LEU A 112 2.93 5.89 -9.29
CA LEU A 112 2.19 7.13 -9.44
C LEU A 112 3.02 8.23 -10.10
N LEU A 113 4.30 8.35 -9.74
CA LEU A 113 5.22 9.31 -10.34
C LEU A 113 5.40 9.09 -11.85
N GLU A 114 5.34 7.83 -12.34
CA GLU A 114 5.39 7.51 -13.77
C GLU A 114 4.22 8.11 -14.57
N TYR A 115 3.07 8.36 -13.90
CA TYR A 115 1.92 9.05 -14.50
C TYR A 115 2.00 10.58 -14.40
N ASN A 116 3.13 11.15 -13.97
CA ASN A 116 3.30 12.58 -13.68
C ASN A 116 2.29 13.12 -12.63
N VAL A 117 1.97 12.29 -11.66
CA VAL A 117 1.23 12.68 -10.46
C VAL A 117 2.22 13.24 -9.43
N SER A 118 1.87 14.34 -8.77
CA SER A 118 2.62 14.83 -7.61
C SER A 118 2.21 14.02 -6.39
N VAL A 119 3.15 13.39 -5.73
CA VAL A 119 2.88 12.50 -4.59
C VAL A 119 3.53 13.06 -3.34
N ASP A 120 2.71 13.35 -2.33
CA ASP A 120 3.17 13.65 -0.99
C ASP A 120 2.91 12.43 -0.08
N VAL A 121 3.81 12.18 0.85
CA VAL A 121 3.71 11.05 1.78
C VAL A 121 3.80 11.56 3.20
N TYR A 122 2.82 11.22 4.02
CA TYR A 122 2.80 11.52 5.44
C TYR A 122 2.76 10.27 6.28
N ASP A 123 3.69 10.16 7.22
CA ASP A 123 3.75 9.08 8.19
C ASP A 123 4.25 9.64 9.54
N PRO A 124 3.45 9.52 10.62
CA PRO A 124 3.81 10.06 11.93
C PRO A 124 4.89 9.25 12.66
N TYR A 125 5.13 8.00 12.24
CA TYR A 125 6.05 7.06 12.92
C TYR A 125 7.35 6.81 12.16
N ALA A 126 7.34 6.95 10.84
CA ALA A 126 8.50 6.69 10.01
C ALA A 126 9.59 7.75 10.20
N CYS A 127 10.84 7.30 10.27
CA CYS A 127 11.98 8.20 10.33
C CYS A 127 12.27 8.82 8.96
N ARG A 128 12.06 10.12 8.80
CA ARG A 128 12.23 10.86 7.55
C ARG A 128 13.62 10.67 6.95
N ASP A 129 14.68 10.91 7.73
CA ASP A 129 16.06 10.84 7.24
C ASP A 129 16.41 9.45 6.71
N LYS A 130 15.93 8.39 7.38
CA LYS A 130 16.12 7.01 6.92
C LYS A 130 15.33 6.73 5.65
N THR A 131 14.10 7.21 5.57
CA THR A 131 13.24 7.02 4.40
C THR A 131 13.82 7.72 3.18
N GLU A 132 14.30 8.94 3.35
CA GLU A 132 14.96 9.69 2.28
C GLU A 132 16.25 9.01 1.83
N ALA A 133 17.10 8.57 2.78
CA ALA A 133 18.36 7.90 2.47
C ALA A 133 18.17 6.53 1.77
N GLU A 134 17.15 5.76 2.16
CA GLU A 134 16.93 4.39 1.66
C GLU A 134 16.10 4.36 0.37
N TYR A 135 15.06 5.20 0.28
CA TYR A 135 14.07 5.14 -0.80
C TYR A 135 14.07 6.36 -1.72
N GLY A 136 14.72 7.46 -1.31
CA GLY A 136 14.69 8.75 -2.01
C GLY A 136 13.32 9.44 -1.90
N ILE A 137 12.55 9.13 -0.86
CA ILE A 137 11.23 9.69 -0.61
C ILE A 137 11.30 10.59 0.61
N ASP A 138 10.95 11.87 0.41
CA ASP A 138 10.86 12.85 1.48
C ASP A 138 9.48 12.82 2.13
N LEU A 139 9.44 12.49 3.44
CA LEU A 139 8.19 12.46 4.19
C LEU A 139 7.84 13.86 4.70
N MET A 140 6.56 14.19 4.67
CA MET A 140 6.06 15.43 5.25
C MET A 140 6.34 15.50 6.76
N GLN A 141 6.74 16.67 7.23
CA GLN A 141 7.03 16.90 8.67
C GLN A 141 5.78 17.17 9.50
N ASN A 142 4.79 17.81 8.87
CA ASN A 142 3.57 18.25 9.54
C ASN A 142 2.37 17.51 8.96
N GLU A 143 1.32 17.42 9.75
CA GLU A 143 0.04 16.89 9.29
C GLU A 143 -0.44 17.65 8.06
N PRO A 144 -0.82 16.93 6.99
CA PRO A 144 -1.20 17.54 5.73
C PRO A 144 -2.58 18.22 5.80
N ASP A 145 -2.73 19.34 5.10
CA ASP A 145 -4.07 19.85 4.78
C ASP A 145 -4.66 18.99 3.66
N LEU A 146 -5.55 18.08 4.05
CA LEU A 146 -6.16 17.09 3.16
C LEU A 146 -6.89 17.72 1.95
N ARG A 147 -7.34 18.99 2.07
CA ARG A 147 -8.11 19.69 1.03
C ARG A 147 -7.29 20.08 -0.21
N GLN A 148 -5.96 19.98 -0.10
CA GLN A 148 -5.04 20.30 -1.20
C GLN A 148 -4.85 19.16 -2.19
N TYR A 149 -5.43 17.99 -1.91
CA TYR A 149 -5.20 16.76 -2.68
C TYR A 149 -6.42 16.35 -3.49
N ASP A 150 -6.16 15.91 -4.72
CA ASP A 150 -7.17 15.37 -5.61
C ASP A 150 -7.60 13.95 -5.17
N ARG A 151 -6.67 13.20 -4.56
CA ARG A 151 -6.91 11.84 -4.03
C ARG A 151 -6.06 11.57 -2.80
N ILE A 152 -6.58 10.68 -1.94
CA ILE A 152 -5.88 10.20 -0.74
C ILE A 152 -5.85 8.68 -0.78
N ILE A 153 -4.68 8.12 -0.49
CA ILE A 153 -4.47 6.68 -0.34
C ILE A 153 -4.15 6.42 1.13
N LEU A 154 -5.00 5.69 1.82
CA LEU A 154 -4.70 5.20 3.16
C LEU A 154 -3.93 3.87 3.01
N ALA A 155 -2.60 3.97 3.03
CA ALA A 155 -1.72 2.83 2.79
C ALA A 155 -1.46 1.99 4.05
N VAL A 156 -1.49 2.63 5.22
CA VAL A 156 -1.33 1.95 6.53
C VAL A 156 -2.39 2.50 7.49
N GLY A 157 -3.11 1.61 8.16
CA GLY A 157 -4.26 1.96 9.00
C GLY A 157 -3.86 2.35 10.42
N TYR A 158 -3.26 3.53 10.62
CA TYR A 158 -3.00 4.04 11.97
C TYR A 158 -4.25 4.57 12.65
N ASP A 159 -4.31 4.45 13.96
CA ASP A 159 -5.43 4.96 14.76
C ASP A 159 -5.60 6.48 14.63
N GLU A 160 -4.51 7.22 14.42
CA GLU A 160 -4.54 8.67 14.20
C GLU A 160 -5.26 9.04 12.91
N PHE A 161 -5.10 8.25 11.85
CA PHE A 161 -5.76 8.52 10.58
C PHE A 161 -7.28 8.29 10.65
N ALA A 162 -7.74 7.43 11.56
CA ALA A 162 -9.17 7.23 11.80
C ALA A 162 -9.85 8.48 12.42
N GLN A 163 -9.07 9.39 13.00
CA GLN A 163 -9.56 10.64 13.60
C GLN A 163 -9.57 11.81 12.61
N MET A 164 -8.95 11.65 11.44
CA MET A 164 -8.93 12.70 10.42
C MET A 164 -10.32 12.90 9.80
N ASP A 165 -10.66 14.16 9.53
CA ASP A 165 -11.93 14.51 8.88
C ASP A 165 -11.82 14.40 7.35
N PHE A 166 -12.40 13.37 6.79
CA PHE A 166 -12.50 13.15 5.35
C PHE A 166 -13.86 13.56 4.77
N SER A 167 -14.75 14.18 5.55
CA SER A 167 -16.14 14.50 5.16
C SER A 167 -16.25 15.48 3.99
N PHE A 168 -15.21 16.30 3.76
CA PHE A 168 -15.14 17.23 2.63
C PHE A 168 -14.94 16.54 1.28
N MET A 169 -14.42 15.31 1.29
CA MET A 169 -14.33 14.48 0.09
C MET A 169 -15.72 13.96 -0.29
N LYS A 170 -16.40 14.68 -1.19
CA LYS A 170 -17.80 14.44 -1.61
C LYS A 170 -18.02 13.06 -2.24
N ASP A 171 -16.95 12.34 -2.53
CA ASP A 171 -16.99 11.08 -3.25
C ASP A 171 -16.32 10.00 -2.40
N GLN A 172 -17.08 8.96 -2.02
CA GLN A 172 -16.54 7.82 -1.25
C GLN A 172 -15.35 7.14 -1.93
N ASP A 173 -15.23 7.31 -3.27
CA ASP A 173 -14.09 6.80 -4.04
C ASP A 173 -12.85 7.72 -3.99
N ALA A 174 -12.91 8.85 -3.28
CA ALA A 174 -11.78 9.77 -3.14
C ALA A 174 -10.68 9.22 -2.24
N ILE A 175 -11.01 8.27 -1.37
CA ILE A 175 -10.11 7.58 -0.46
C ILE A 175 -10.03 6.12 -0.87
N LEU A 176 -8.82 5.62 -1.12
CA LEU A 176 -8.58 4.20 -1.31
C LEU A 176 -7.97 3.61 -0.04
N TYR A 177 -8.71 2.75 0.62
CA TYR A 177 -8.22 1.98 1.76
C TYR A 177 -7.47 0.75 1.26
N LEU A 178 -6.27 0.52 1.78
CA LEU A 178 -5.42 -0.64 1.45
C LEU A 178 -5.36 -1.70 2.55
N THR A 179 -6.05 -1.46 3.66
CA THR A 179 -6.09 -2.36 4.83
C THR A 179 -7.48 -2.94 5.02
#